data_72e9242e9a6b0ddaf9e2af14496425bd
#
_entry.id   72e9242e9a6b0ddaf9e2af14496425bd
#
_cell.length_a   1.000
_cell.length_b   1.000
_cell.length_c   1.000
_cell.angle_alpha   90.00
_cell.angle_beta   90.00
_cell.angle_gamma   90.00
#
_symmetry.space_group_name_H-M   'P 1'
#
loop_
_entity.id
_entity.type
_entity.pdbx_description
1 polymer ?
#
loop_
_entity_poly.entity_id
_entity_poly.type
_entity_poly.pdbx_seq_one_letter_code
_entity_poly.pdbx_strand_id
1 'polypeptide(L)'
;MKKKTEKISKDKVVSWDTHLDKKYGLHGTPARSEFEMKAQTFILGELLKEEREKANLTQAEMAEKTGTKKSYISRIENGRADIQLSTLYRLIEQGLNRKLELSIH
;
A
#
# COMPACT_ATOMS: atom_id res chain seq x y z
N MET A 1 9.67 -7.50 -17.89
CA MET A 1 9.32 -6.90 -16.70
C MET A 1 8.27 -7.60 -15.95
N LYS A 2 7.19 -7.93 -16.59
CA LYS A 2 6.16 -8.65 -15.89
C LYS A 2 6.60 -9.99 -15.41
N LYS A 3 7.54 -10.59 -16.10
CA LYS A 3 7.99 -11.90 -15.72
C LYS A 3 8.69 -11.97 -14.42
N LYS A 4 9.25 -10.84 -13.98
CA LYS A 4 9.88 -10.83 -12.68
C LYS A 4 8.88 -11.06 -11.58
N THR A 5 7.72 -10.48 -11.73
CA THR A 5 6.70 -10.63 -10.72
C THR A 5 6.28 -12.08 -10.57
N GLU A 6 6.27 -12.78 -11.68
CA GLU A 6 5.85 -14.17 -11.65
C GLU A 6 6.80 -15.07 -10.91
N LYS A 7 8.06 -14.67 -10.84
CA LYS A 7 9.06 -15.48 -10.16
C LYS A 7 9.09 -15.27 -8.68
N ILE A 8 8.38 -14.25 -8.20
CA ILE A 8 8.35 -13.94 -6.79
C ILE A 8 7.09 -14.49 -6.20
N SER A 9 7.18 -15.07 -5.01
CA SER A 9 6.03 -15.61 -4.33
C SER A 9 4.96 -14.53 -4.17
N LYS A 10 3.74 -14.86 -4.52
CA LYS A 10 2.64 -13.93 -4.39
C LYS A 10 2.40 -13.54 -2.94
N ASP A 11 2.77 -14.40 -2.01
CA ASP A 11 2.60 -14.10 -0.60
C ASP A 11 3.50 -12.97 -0.15
N LYS A 12 4.57 -12.69 -0.88
CA LYS A 12 5.53 -11.70 -0.47
C LYS A 12 5.49 -10.42 -1.29
N VAL A 13 4.64 -10.36 -2.30
CA VAL A 13 4.56 -9.20 -3.17
C VAL A 13 3.21 -8.52 -3.03
N VAL A 14 3.25 -7.21 -2.81
CA VAL A 14 2.04 -6.40 -2.84
C VAL A 14 2.10 -5.59 -4.12
N SER A 15 1.17 -5.86 -5.04
CA SER A 15 1.13 -5.17 -6.31
C SER A 15 0.05 -4.11 -6.27
N TRP A 16 0.47 -2.85 -6.31
CA TRP A 16 -0.43 -1.72 -6.24
C TRP A 16 -1.39 -1.69 -7.42
N ASP A 17 -0.85 -1.91 -8.60
CA ASP A 17 -1.64 -1.81 -9.80
C ASP A 17 -2.73 -2.88 -9.89
N THR A 18 -2.36 -4.10 -9.60
CA THR A 18 -3.34 -5.19 -9.62
C THR A 18 -4.43 -4.97 -8.59
N HIS A 19 -4.04 -4.48 -7.44
CA HIS A 19 -5.01 -4.25 -6.37
C HIS A 19 -6.03 -3.20 -6.80
N LEU A 20 -5.58 -2.15 -7.44
CA LEU A 20 -6.46 -1.10 -7.91
C LEU A 20 -7.46 -1.63 -8.93
N ASP A 21 -6.97 -2.36 -9.92
CA ASP A 21 -7.83 -2.90 -10.95
C ASP A 21 -8.88 -3.82 -10.39
N LYS A 22 -8.45 -4.69 -9.51
CA LYS A 22 -9.32 -5.71 -9.00
C LYS A 22 -10.41 -5.16 -8.10
N LYS A 23 -10.08 -4.18 -7.30
CA LYS A 23 -10.98 -3.71 -6.29
C LYS A 23 -11.87 -2.56 -6.75
N TYR A 24 -11.33 -1.68 -7.56
CA TYR A 24 -12.02 -0.43 -7.87
C TYR A 24 -12.27 -0.19 -9.35
N GLY A 25 -11.59 -0.92 -10.20
CA GLY A 25 -11.80 -0.76 -11.63
C GLY A 25 -11.46 0.61 -12.15
N LEU A 26 -10.46 1.24 -11.55
CA LEU A 26 -10.10 2.59 -11.95
C LEU A 26 -9.19 2.64 -13.17
N HIS A 27 -8.63 1.50 -13.53
CA HIS A 27 -7.66 1.45 -14.61
C HIS A 27 -8.32 1.83 -15.92
N GLY A 28 -7.67 2.73 -16.64
CA GLY A 28 -8.17 3.12 -17.95
C GLY A 28 -9.23 4.19 -17.95
N THR A 29 -9.65 4.66 -16.78
CA THR A 29 -10.65 5.72 -16.72
C THR A 29 -9.99 7.06 -16.95
N PRO A 30 -10.57 7.89 -17.80
CA PRO A 30 -10.04 9.25 -17.94
C PRO A 30 -10.36 9.98 -16.68
N ALA A 31 -9.36 10.29 -15.93
CA ALA A 31 -9.56 10.84 -14.63
C ALA A 31 -9.16 12.28 -14.55
N ARG A 32 -9.79 12.98 -13.66
CA ARG A 32 -9.32 14.26 -13.23
C ARG A 32 -8.27 13.98 -12.20
N SER A 33 -7.09 14.49 -12.43
CA SER A 33 -5.94 14.11 -11.63
C SER A 33 -6.16 14.33 -10.14
N GLU A 34 -6.84 15.39 -9.77
CA GLU A 34 -7.05 15.66 -8.36
C GLU A 34 -7.92 14.59 -7.70
N PHE A 35 -9.00 14.24 -8.37
CA PHE A 35 -9.90 13.22 -7.84
C PHE A 35 -9.17 11.87 -7.78
N GLU A 36 -8.42 11.59 -8.82
CA GLU A 36 -7.70 10.32 -8.88
C GLU A 36 -6.65 10.21 -7.79
N MET A 37 -5.96 11.30 -7.51
CA MET A 37 -4.95 11.29 -6.45
C MET A 37 -5.56 11.01 -5.10
N LYS A 38 -6.70 11.64 -4.82
CA LYS A 38 -7.36 11.40 -3.55
C LYS A 38 -7.87 9.98 -3.42
N ALA A 39 -8.40 9.46 -4.53
CA ALA A 39 -8.88 8.10 -4.54
C ALA A 39 -7.75 7.12 -4.30
N GLN A 40 -6.60 7.37 -4.92
CA GLN A 40 -5.46 6.49 -4.74
C GLN A 40 -4.92 6.54 -3.32
N THR A 41 -4.92 7.71 -2.72
CA THR A 41 -4.49 7.84 -1.34
C THR A 41 -5.39 7.03 -0.42
N PHE A 42 -6.68 7.11 -0.66
CA PHE A 42 -7.64 6.35 0.13
C PHE A 42 -7.45 4.86 -0.07
N ILE A 43 -7.28 4.45 -1.31
CA ILE A 43 -7.11 3.03 -1.63
C ILE A 43 -5.82 2.48 -1.04
N LEU A 44 -4.76 3.26 -1.10
CA LEU A 44 -3.50 2.84 -0.51
C LEU A 44 -3.65 2.63 0.99
N GLY A 45 -4.38 3.52 1.64
CA GLY A 45 -4.62 3.38 3.07
C GLY A 45 -5.37 2.10 3.38
N GLU A 46 -6.37 1.78 2.56
CA GLU A 46 -7.12 0.53 2.76
C GLU A 46 -6.25 -0.69 2.54
N LEU A 47 -5.39 -0.63 1.52
CA LEU A 47 -4.50 -1.74 1.25
C LEU A 47 -3.56 -1.98 2.43
N LEU A 48 -2.98 -0.93 2.95
CA LEU A 48 -2.09 -1.07 4.09
C LEU A 48 -2.80 -1.65 5.29
N LYS A 49 -4.03 -1.20 5.52
CA LYS A 49 -4.79 -1.72 6.64
C LYS A 49 -5.08 -3.20 6.46
N GLU A 50 -5.49 -3.60 5.27
CA GLU A 50 -5.76 -5.00 4.99
C GLU A 50 -4.53 -5.87 5.19
N GLU A 51 -3.40 -5.41 4.67
CA GLU A 51 -2.18 -6.20 4.79
C GLU A 51 -1.72 -6.27 6.23
N ARG A 52 -1.90 -5.18 6.97
CA ARG A 52 -1.55 -5.19 8.39
C ARG A 52 -2.40 -6.18 9.15
N GLU A 53 -3.70 -6.18 8.87
CA GLU A 53 -4.61 -7.10 9.55
C GLU A 53 -4.33 -8.55 9.20
N LYS A 54 -3.99 -8.80 7.94
CA LYS A 54 -3.61 -10.14 7.53
C LYS A 54 -2.36 -10.62 8.25
N ALA A 55 -1.48 -9.71 8.58
CA ALA A 55 -0.27 -10.04 9.31
C ALA A 55 -0.49 -10.11 10.80
N ASN A 56 -1.71 -9.89 11.25
CA ASN A 56 -2.06 -9.93 12.68
C ASN A 56 -1.29 -8.92 13.50
N LEU A 57 -1.08 -7.74 12.92
CA LEU A 57 -0.38 -6.67 13.62
C LEU A 57 -1.35 -5.56 13.96
N THR A 58 -1.22 -5.01 15.16
CA THR A 58 -1.93 -3.80 15.49
C THR A 58 -1.18 -2.61 14.91
N GLN A 59 -1.83 -1.45 14.87
CA GLN A 59 -1.16 -0.24 14.43
C GLN A 59 0.04 0.06 15.30
N ALA A 60 -0.10 -0.15 16.59
CA ALA A 60 1.00 0.11 17.51
C ALA A 60 2.18 -0.82 17.24
N GLU A 61 1.90 -2.09 16.99
CA GLU A 61 2.95 -3.05 16.70
C GLU A 61 3.68 -2.71 15.40
N MET A 62 2.93 -2.33 14.38
CA MET A 62 3.54 -1.94 13.13
C MET A 62 4.38 -0.68 13.31
N ALA A 63 3.89 0.27 14.09
CA ALA A 63 4.62 1.49 14.36
C ALA A 63 5.95 1.19 15.01
N GLU A 64 5.94 0.29 15.97
CA GLU A 64 7.15 -0.07 16.67
C GLU A 64 8.14 -0.77 15.75
N LYS A 65 7.66 -1.69 14.94
CA LYS A 65 8.53 -2.42 14.02
C LYS A 65 9.20 -1.51 13.00
N THR A 66 8.54 -0.46 12.62
CA THR A 66 9.02 0.38 11.51
C THR A 66 9.58 1.71 11.95
N GLY A 67 9.55 1.99 13.25
CA GLY A 67 10.01 3.28 13.72
C GLY A 67 9.11 4.42 13.31
N THR A 68 7.85 4.14 13.10
CA THR A 68 6.85 5.11 12.67
C THR A 68 5.90 5.37 13.84
N LYS A 69 5.25 6.52 13.82
CA LYS A 69 4.29 6.82 14.86
C LYS A 69 2.95 6.17 14.55
N LYS A 70 2.31 5.66 15.60
CA LYS A 70 1.01 5.03 15.44
C LYS A 70 0.00 6.01 14.85
N SER A 71 0.03 7.27 15.27
CA SER A 71 -0.91 8.26 14.77
C SER A 71 -0.73 8.48 13.26
N TYR A 72 0.50 8.41 12.79
CA TYR A 72 0.75 8.56 11.36
C TYR A 72 0.19 7.37 10.58
N ILE A 73 0.40 6.17 11.11
CA ILE A 73 -0.16 4.97 10.47
C ILE A 73 -1.68 5.06 10.43
N SER A 74 -2.28 5.50 11.51
CA SER A 74 -3.72 5.65 11.55
C SER A 74 -4.22 6.63 10.49
N ARG A 75 -3.52 7.75 10.32
CA ARG A 75 -3.92 8.72 9.30
C ARG A 75 -3.74 8.19 7.90
N ILE A 76 -2.68 7.42 7.67
CA ILE A 76 -2.49 6.81 6.36
C ILE A 76 -3.62 5.84 6.05
N GLU A 77 -3.96 5.01 7.01
CA GLU A 77 -4.99 4.00 6.80
C GLU A 77 -6.37 4.62 6.61
N ASN A 78 -6.57 5.82 7.10
CA ASN A 78 -7.80 6.53 6.90
C ASN A 78 -7.79 7.46 5.68
N GLY A 79 -6.72 7.40 4.90
CA GLY A 79 -6.63 8.21 3.70
C GLY A 79 -6.45 9.68 3.97
N ARG A 80 -5.89 10.04 5.11
CA ARG A 80 -5.79 11.44 5.52
C ARG A 80 -4.37 11.98 5.53
N ALA A 81 -3.43 11.21 5.06
CA ALA A 81 -2.04 11.66 5.06
C ALA A 81 -1.37 11.25 3.77
N ASP A 82 -0.57 12.14 3.24
CA ASP A 82 0.30 11.78 2.14
C ASP A 82 1.41 10.91 2.70
N ILE A 83 1.77 9.89 1.96
CA ILE A 83 2.80 9.00 2.43
C ILE A 83 4.03 9.15 1.55
N GLN A 84 5.18 9.30 2.21
CA GLN A 84 6.43 9.33 1.48
C GLN A 84 6.76 7.94 0.99
N LEU A 85 7.38 7.88 -0.17
CA LEU A 85 7.72 6.60 -0.76
C LEU A 85 8.63 5.78 0.15
N SER A 86 9.58 6.43 0.80
CA SER A 86 10.47 5.72 1.71
C SER A 86 9.71 5.12 2.88
N THR A 87 8.70 5.84 3.37
CA THR A 87 7.87 5.32 4.45
C THR A 87 7.05 4.13 3.98
N LEU A 88 6.51 4.24 2.77
CA LEU A 88 5.72 3.14 2.22
C LEU A 88 6.55 1.87 2.13
N TYR A 89 7.77 1.97 1.59
CA TYR A 89 8.65 0.82 1.53
C TYR A 89 8.94 0.26 2.91
N ARG A 90 9.16 1.15 3.87
CA ARG A 90 9.47 0.71 5.23
C ARG A 90 8.30 -0.04 5.85
N LEU A 91 7.10 0.49 5.67
CA LEU A 91 5.92 -0.17 6.22
C LEU A 91 5.70 -1.54 5.60
N ILE A 92 5.84 -1.62 4.29
CA ILE A 92 5.58 -2.86 3.58
C ILE A 92 6.69 -3.88 3.82
N GLU A 93 7.94 -3.46 3.68
CA GLU A 93 9.04 -4.41 3.69
C GLU A 93 9.51 -4.73 5.10
N GLN A 94 9.60 -3.74 5.96
CA GLN A 94 10.03 -3.99 7.32
C GLN A 94 8.88 -4.32 8.26
N GLY A 95 7.75 -3.66 8.06
CA GLY A 95 6.60 -3.89 8.91
C GLY A 95 5.87 -5.17 8.59
N LEU A 96 5.56 -5.37 7.33
CA LEU A 96 4.77 -6.52 6.90
C LEU A 96 5.61 -7.67 6.41
N ASN A 97 6.90 -7.46 6.26
CA ASN A 97 7.81 -8.49 5.75
C ASN A 97 7.37 -8.95 4.37
N ARG A 98 6.95 -8.01 3.54
CA ARG A 98 6.52 -8.26 2.18
C ARG A 98 7.30 -7.35 1.24
N LYS A 99 7.20 -7.62 -0.04
CA LYS A 99 7.91 -6.82 -1.01
C LYS A 99 6.94 -5.92 -1.74
N LEU A 100 7.31 -4.64 -1.86
CA LEU A 100 6.50 -3.69 -2.59
C LEU A 100 7.01 -3.57 -4.01
N GLU A 101 6.10 -3.64 -4.96
CA GLU A 101 6.44 -3.49 -6.36
C GLU A 101 5.50 -2.46 -6.97
N LEU A 102 6.07 -1.44 -7.59
CA LEU A 102 5.31 -0.39 -8.23
C LEU A 102 5.43 -0.54 -9.74
N SER A 103 4.31 -0.37 -10.40
CA SER A 103 4.27 -0.52 -11.85
C SER A 103 3.74 0.78 -12.45
N ILE A 104 4.37 1.22 -13.52
CA ILE A 104 3.98 2.45 -14.20
C ILE A 104 3.48 2.10 -15.59
N HIS A 105 2.33 2.62 -15.95
CA HIS A 105 1.73 2.35 -17.24
C HIS A 105 1.66 3.55 -18.12
#